data_00f5938abf304f44300f086a9bb1f658
#
_entry.id   00f5938abf304f44300f086a9bb1f658
#
_cell.length_a   1.000
_cell.length_b   1.000
_cell.length_c   1.000
_cell.angle_alpha   90.00
_cell.angle_beta   90.00
_cell.angle_gamma   90.00
#
_symmetry.space_group_name_H-M   'P 1'
#
loop_
_entity.id
_entity.type
_entity.pdbx_description
1 polymer ?
#
loop_
_entity_poly.entity_id
_entity_poly.type
_entity_poly.pdbx_seq_one_letter_code
_entity_poly.pdbx_strand_id
1 'polypeptide(L)'
;GDVYKRQGHAALINVQRICDYVATGLTFDQAIELVRASSLYTVHTPVPAGHDYFDEGLFGKYMGGYPSKMGISWDDLMDLGRNNPGDKGERFCMSVFACNTSQEVNGVSWLHGKVSQEMFSSIWKGYFPEESHVGYVTNGVHFPTWSATEWKQLYAKYFNESFLYDQSNPKIWEAIYNVPDEEIWKTRVTMKNKLVDYIRKQFRETWLKNQGDPSRIVSLLDKINPNALLIGFGRRFATYKRAHLLFTDLERLSKIVNNPDYPVQFLFTGKAHPHDGAGQGLIKRIVEISQRPEFLGKIIFLENYDMQLARRLVSGVDIWLNTPTRPLEASGTSGEKALMNGVLNFSVLDGWWLEGYREGAGWALTEKRTYQNQEHQDQLDAATIYSILETEILPLYYARNKKGYSEGWIRSVKNSIAQIAPHLSLIHI
;
A
#
# COMPACT_ATOMS: atom_id res chain seq x y z
N GLY A 1 -7.95 4.49 20.61
CA GLY A 1 -8.14 4.82 19.32
C GLY A 1 -6.96 5.00 18.44
N ASP A 2 -7.02 5.31 17.42
CA ASP A 2 -6.45 5.56 16.21
C ASP A 2 -5.47 6.61 16.08
N VAL A 3 -4.77 6.80 16.99
CA VAL A 3 -3.85 7.85 17.05
C VAL A 3 -2.71 7.65 16.07
N TYR A 4 -2.36 6.51 15.77
CA TYR A 4 -1.42 6.23 14.75
C TYR A 4 -1.71 6.72 13.45
N LYS A 5 -2.63 7.34 13.56
CA LYS A 5 -3.01 8.03 12.56
C LYS A 5 -2.04 8.83 12.03
N ARG A 6 -1.22 8.58 11.56
CA ARG A 6 -0.60 9.30 10.59
C ARG A 6 0.35 10.31 11.06
N GLN A 7 1.50 9.83 11.29
CA GLN A 7 2.70 10.61 11.25
C GLN A 7 2.87 11.52 12.44
N GLY A 8 3.88 12.32 12.38
CA GLY A 8 4.37 13.05 13.50
C GLY A 8 3.37 13.99 14.18
N HIS A 9 2.41 14.57 13.46
CA HIS A 9 1.46 15.51 14.06
C HIS A 9 0.61 14.92 15.20
N ALA A 10 0.41 13.61 15.22
CA ALA A 10 -0.24 12.95 16.33
C ALA A 10 0.58 13.05 17.63
N ALA A 11 1.88 13.28 17.56
CA ALA A 11 2.75 13.42 18.72
C ALA A 11 2.51 14.69 19.54
N LEU A 12 1.78 15.69 19.00
CA LEU A 12 1.37 16.87 19.79
C LEU A 12 0.56 16.49 21.04
N ILE A 13 -0.05 15.31 21.10
CA ILE A 13 -0.66 14.80 22.33
C ILE A 13 0.35 14.68 23.46
N ASN A 14 1.61 14.39 23.15
CA ASN A 14 2.67 14.28 24.16
C ASN A 14 3.01 15.63 24.81
N VAL A 15 2.86 16.75 24.07
CA VAL A 15 2.96 18.08 24.66
C VAL A 15 1.91 18.27 25.73
N GLN A 16 0.64 17.94 25.44
CA GLN A 16 -0.44 18.07 26.43
C GLN A 16 -0.22 17.14 27.62
N ARG A 17 0.19 15.89 27.38
CA ARG A 17 0.47 14.92 28.46
C ARG A 17 1.59 15.39 29.39
N ILE A 18 2.65 16.00 28.85
CA ILE A 18 3.73 16.61 29.65
C ILE A 18 3.15 17.74 30.50
N CYS A 19 2.35 18.64 29.92
CA CYS A 19 1.70 19.71 30.68
C CYS A 19 0.83 19.17 31.81
N ASP A 20 0.06 18.12 31.56
CA ASP A 20 -0.82 17.52 32.57
C ASP A 20 -0.02 16.94 33.73
N TYR A 21 1.10 16.27 33.48
CA TYR A 21 1.98 15.76 34.51
C TYR A 21 2.68 16.90 35.30
N VAL A 22 3.16 17.94 34.62
CA VAL A 22 3.75 19.11 35.28
C VAL A 22 2.72 19.81 36.18
N ALA A 23 1.46 19.88 35.75
CA ALA A 23 0.38 20.43 36.57
C ALA A 23 0.09 19.64 37.85
N THR A 24 0.51 18.36 37.92
CA THR A 24 0.46 17.57 39.16
C THR A 24 1.62 17.82 40.10
N GLY A 25 2.58 18.67 39.74
CA GLY A 25 3.75 19.03 40.54
C GLY A 25 5.05 18.31 40.17
N LEU A 26 5.07 17.57 39.05
CA LEU A 26 6.29 16.98 38.51
C LEU A 26 7.13 18.04 37.79
N THR A 27 8.44 17.86 37.78
CA THR A 27 9.32 18.64 36.92
C THR A 27 9.15 18.22 35.45
N PHE A 28 9.59 19.06 34.50
CA PHE A 28 9.59 18.70 33.09
C PHE A 28 10.32 17.40 32.82
N ASP A 29 11.50 17.20 33.39
CA ASP A 29 12.29 15.99 33.18
C ASP A 29 11.57 14.73 33.69
N GLN A 30 10.88 14.81 34.81
CA GLN A 30 10.07 13.70 35.31
C GLN A 30 8.86 13.44 34.40
N ALA A 31 8.19 14.50 33.96
CA ALA A 31 7.01 14.40 33.13
C ALA A 31 7.32 13.81 31.75
N ILE A 32 8.43 14.24 31.11
CA ILE A 32 8.81 13.73 29.80
C ILE A 32 9.21 12.25 29.86
N GLU A 33 9.87 11.80 30.96
CA GLU A 33 10.19 10.38 31.10
C GLU A 33 8.93 9.50 31.26
N LEU A 34 7.93 9.96 32.00
CA LEU A 34 6.64 9.26 32.12
C LEU A 34 5.91 9.18 30.76
N VAL A 35 5.93 10.28 30.01
CA VAL A 35 5.34 10.31 28.65
C VAL A 35 6.10 9.38 27.74
N ARG A 36 7.43 9.42 27.76
CA ARG A 36 8.31 8.58 26.94
C ARG A 36 8.08 7.09 27.23
N ALA A 37 8.09 6.70 28.51
CA ALA A 37 7.90 5.32 28.96
C ALA A 37 6.53 4.72 28.58
N SER A 38 5.55 5.55 28.25
CA SER A 38 4.19 5.14 27.90
C SER A 38 3.78 5.51 26.47
N SER A 39 4.76 5.82 25.61
CA SER A 39 4.54 6.19 24.20
C SER A 39 5.33 5.30 23.28
N LEU A 40 4.68 4.91 22.18
CA LEU A 40 5.25 4.24 21.04
C LEU A 40 4.99 5.09 19.79
N TYR A 41 6.02 5.35 19.02
CA TYR A 41 5.90 6.06 17.74
C TYR A 41 5.96 5.07 16.56
N THR A 42 4.93 5.05 15.73
CA THR A 42 4.92 4.26 14.49
C THR A 42 5.19 5.16 13.29
N VAL A 43 6.29 4.90 12.60
CA VAL A 43 6.69 5.58 11.37
C VAL A 43 5.93 4.96 10.20
N HIS A 44 5.29 5.78 9.36
CA HIS A 44 4.47 5.30 8.24
C HIS A 44 5.06 5.56 6.85
N THR A 45 6.18 6.27 6.76
CA THR A 45 6.80 6.62 5.47
C THR A 45 8.28 6.91 5.61
N PRO A 46 9.11 6.45 4.67
CA PRO A 46 10.50 6.87 4.55
C PRO A 46 10.65 8.17 3.73
N VAL A 47 9.55 8.66 3.12
CA VAL A 47 9.60 9.81 2.21
C VAL A 47 9.60 11.11 2.99
N PRO A 48 10.59 12.02 2.78
CA PRO A 48 10.72 13.26 3.54
C PRO A 48 9.47 14.15 3.57
N ALA A 49 8.72 14.20 2.47
CA ALA A 49 7.47 14.97 2.38
C ALA A 49 6.35 14.44 3.29
N GLY A 50 6.53 13.27 3.89
CA GLY A 50 5.59 12.68 4.85
C GLY A 50 5.92 13.02 6.31
N HIS A 51 7.03 13.73 6.56
CA HIS A 51 7.41 14.23 7.88
C HIS A 51 7.04 15.70 7.94
N ASP A 52 6.22 16.07 8.91
CA ASP A 52 5.75 17.45 9.06
C ASP A 52 6.87 18.33 9.65
N TYR A 53 7.21 19.40 8.95
CA TYR A 53 8.20 20.39 9.36
C TYR A 53 7.53 21.76 9.52
N PHE A 54 7.75 22.39 10.68
CA PHE A 54 7.20 23.71 10.96
C PHE A 54 8.30 24.74 11.16
N ASP A 55 8.17 25.86 10.46
CA ASP A 55 8.99 27.05 10.70
C ASP A 55 8.68 27.60 12.11
N GLU A 56 9.68 28.13 12.79
CA GLU A 56 9.57 28.61 14.16
C GLU A 56 8.42 29.61 14.34
N GLY A 57 8.23 30.54 13.39
CA GLY A 57 7.15 31.51 13.44
C GLY A 57 5.77 30.90 13.38
N LEU A 58 5.57 29.91 12.51
CA LEU A 58 4.30 29.18 12.42
C LEU A 58 4.06 28.33 13.67
N PHE A 59 5.06 27.61 14.11
CA PHE A 59 4.96 26.76 15.30
C PHE A 59 4.68 27.59 16.57
N GLY A 60 5.37 28.74 16.70
CA GLY A 60 5.19 29.67 17.82
C GLY A 60 3.80 30.28 17.92
N LYS A 61 3.14 30.52 16.78
CA LYS A 61 1.78 31.03 16.74
C LYS A 61 0.78 30.13 17.51
N TYR A 62 0.99 28.80 17.47
CA TYR A 62 0.09 27.83 18.09
C TYR A 62 0.66 27.25 19.38
N MET A 63 1.97 27.13 19.51
CA MET A 63 2.64 26.45 20.59
C MET A 63 3.31 27.38 21.60
N GLY A 64 3.36 28.68 21.35
CA GLY A 64 4.08 29.66 22.19
C GLY A 64 3.64 29.74 23.66
N GLY A 65 2.42 29.31 23.96
CA GLY A 65 1.93 29.28 25.37
C GLY A 65 2.25 27.96 26.12
N TYR A 66 2.84 26.96 25.46
CA TYR A 66 3.09 25.66 26.09
C TYR A 66 4.38 25.61 26.93
N PRO A 67 5.50 26.26 26.56
CA PRO A 67 6.72 26.21 27.35
C PRO A 67 6.51 26.60 28.80
N SER A 68 5.77 27.67 29.06
CA SER A 68 5.46 28.11 30.43
C SER A 68 4.65 27.05 31.21
N LYS A 69 3.77 26.32 30.56
CA LYS A 69 3.00 25.22 31.20
C LYS A 69 3.84 23.99 31.47
N MET A 70 4.92 23.82 30.72
CA MET A 70 5.87 22.72 30.84
C MET A 70 7.03 23.06 31.78
N GLY A 71 7.20 24.34 32.16
CA GLY A 71 8.30 24.82 33.00
C GLY A 71 9.66 24.85 32.26
N ILE A 72 9.65 25.05 30.93
CA ILE A 72 10.85 25.11 30.07
C ILE A 72 10.88 26.38 29.23
N SER A 73 12.02 26.65 28.59
CA SER A 73 12.14 27.73 27.63
C SER A 73 11.51 27.37 26.27
N TRP A 74 11.33 28.38 25.41
CA TRP A 74 10.93 28.17 24.02
C TRP A 74 11.98 27.36 23.25
N ASP A 75 13.27 27.66 23.46
CA ASP A 75 14.36 26.93 22.79
C ASP A 75 14.38 25.46 23.20
N ASP A 76 14.13 25.11 24.46
CA ASP A 76 14.02 23.72 24.91
C ASP A 76 12.88 22.97 24.21
N LEU A 77 11.73 23.62 24.02
CA LEU A 77 10.62 23.01 23.27
C LEU A 77 11.00 22.78 21.79
N MET A 78 11.63 23.78 21.15
CA MET A 78 12.07 23.67 19.77
C MET A 78 13.11 22.58 19.58
N ASP A 79 14.02 22.41 20.53
CA ASP A 79 15.10 21.42 20.49
C ASP A 79 14.59 19.99 20.57
N LEU A 80 13.41 19.75 21.13
CA LEU A 80 12.77 18.43 21.05
C LEU A 80 12.41 18.00 19.63
N GLY A 81 12.25 18.93 18.72
CA GLY A 81 11.93 18.69 17.30
C GLY A 81 13.11 18.92 16.35
N ARG A 82 14.32 19.19 16.84
CA ARG A 82 15.52 19.41 16.02
C ARG A 82 16.45 18.20 16.06
N ASN A 83 17.04 17.84 14.92
CA ASN A 83 18.07 16.81 14.88
C ASN A 83 19.35 17.25 15.62
N ASN A 84 19.66 18.55 15.57
CA ASN A 84 20.77 19.17 16.28
C ASN A 84 20.22 20.19 17.26
N PRO A 85 20.04 19.80 18.54
CA PRO A 85 19.63 20.73 19.58
C PRO A 85 20.54 21.96 19.62
N GLY A 86 19.95 23.18 19.71
CA GLY A 86 20.64 24.44 19.68
C GLY A 86 20.83 25.03 18.25
N ASP A 87 20.60 24.29 17.18
CA ASP A 87 20.65 24.82 15.81
C ASP A 87 19.33 25.55 15.47
N LYS A 88 19.35 26.87 15.57
CA LYS A 88 18.21 27.73 15.26
C LYS A 88 17.87 27.81 13.77
N GLY A 89 18.72 27.28 12.90
CA GLY A 89 18.43 27.12 11.46
C GLY A 89 17.53 25.92 11.15
N GLU A 90 17.43 24.94 12.06
CA GLU A 90 16.57 23.78 11.86
C GLU A 90 15.10 24.10 12.20
N ARG A 91 14.20 23.64 11.33
CA ARG A 91 12.76 23.66 11.59
C ARG A 91 12.38 22.61 12.60
N PHE A 92 11.26 22.81 13.29
CA PHE A 92 10.67 21.80 14.16
C PHE A 92 10.14 20.64 13.32
N CYS A 93 10.70 19.44 13.50
CA CYS A 93 10.26 18.21 12.84
C CYS A 93 9.41 17.37 13.78
N MET A 94 8.17 17.10 13.39
CA MET A 94 7.23 16.31 14.19
C MET A 94 7.71 14.88 14.41
N SER A 95 8.40 14.28 13.45
CA SER A 95 8.93 12.92 13.60
C SER A 95 10.10 12.86 14.58
N VAL A 96 10.97 13.85 14.60
CA VAL A 96 12.05 13.98 15.58
C VAL A 96 11.45 14.15 16.99
N PHE A 97 10.46 15.04 17.11
CA PHE A 97 9.72 15.22 18.36
C PHE A 97 9.06 13.92 18.84
N ALA A 98 8.44 13.18 17.93
CA ALA A 98 7.82 11.89 18.24
C ALA A 98 8.86 10.87 18.76
N CYS A 99 10.04 10.78 18.12
CA CYS A 99 11.13 9.93 18.59
C CYS A 99 11.63 10.36 19.99
N ASN A 100 11.81 11.67 20.22
CA ASN A 100 12.31 12.18 21.50
C ASN A 100 11.31 12.02 22.64
N THR A 101 10.03 11.83 22.36
CA THR A 101 8.96 11.68 23.34
C THR A 101 8.35 10.27 23.37
N SER A 102 8.98 9.29 22.75
CA SER A 102 8.58 7.89 22.77
C SER A 102 9.75 7.01 23.18
N GLN A 103 9.48 5.95 23.92
CA GLN A 103 10.50 4.99 24.33
C GLN A 103 10.91 4.12 23.15
N GLU A 104 9.94 3.67 22.37
CA GLU A 104 10.13 2.79 21.25
C GLU A 104 9.60 3.44 19.97
N VAL A 105 10.26 3.15 18.86
CA VAL A 105 9.85 3.56 17.51
C VAL A 105 9.77 2.31 16.64
N ASN A 106 8.75 2.18 15.82
CA ASN A 106 8.69 1.08 14.88
C ASN A 106 8.35 1.51 13.46
N GLY A 107 9.02 0.90 12.49
CA GLY A 107 8.58 0.86 11.10
C GLY A 107 7.42 -0.12 10.91
N VAL A 108 6.83 -0.12 9.71
CA VAL A 108 5.62 -0.88 9.38
C VAL A 108 5.89 -2.06 8.42
N SER A 109 7.13 -2.43 8.26
CA SER A 109 7.67 -3.65 7.65
C SER A 109 9.14 -3.81 8.06
N TRP A 110 9.70 -4.99 7.87
CA TRP A 110 11.11 -5.25 8.21
C TRP A 110 12.06 -4.27 7.52
N LEU A 111 11.93 -4.11 6.19
CA LEU A 111 12.80 -3.20 5.44
C LEU A 111 12.58 -1.74 5.87
N HIS A 112 11.34 -1.35 6.12
CA HIS A 112 11.03 0.00 6.59
C HIS A 112 11.60 0.26 7.99
N GLY A 113 11.66 -0.74 8.86
CA GLY A 113 12.38 -0.66 10.13
C GLY A 113 13.86 -0.33 9.90
N LYS A 114 14.53 -1.03 8.98
CA LYS A 114 15.94 -0.75 8.63
C LYS A 114 16.15 0.66 8.06
N VAL A 115 15.28 1.07 7.14
CA VAL A 115 15.32 2.44 6.59
C VAL A 115 15.08 3.49 7.68
N SER A 116 14.19 3.22 8.63
CA SER A 116 13.90 4.12 9.75
C SER A 116 15.05 4.21 10.74
N GLN A 117 15.79 3.13 10.97
CA GLN A 117 17.03 3.13 11.76
C GLN A 117 18.05 4.12 11.19
N GLU A 118 18.29 4.05 9.88
CA GLU A 118 19.18 4.99 9.18
C GLU A 118 18.64 6.42 9.22
N MET A 119 17.36 6.61 8.94
CA MET A 119 16.71 7.91 8.85
C MET A 119 16.76 8.70 10.16
N PHE A 120 16.64 8.01 11.29
CA PHE A 120 16.65 8.63 12.62
C PHE A 120 17.98 8.46 13.38
N SER A 121 19.03 8.00 12.73
CA SER A 121 20.34 7.78 13.34
C SER A 121 20.93 9.01 14.05
N SER A 122 20.61 10.21 13.54
CA SER A 122 21.05 11.48 14.16
C SER A 122 20.46 11.74 15.55
N ILE A 123 19.35 11.10 15.91
CA ILE A 123 18.69 11.28 17.23
C ILE A 123 19.47 10.54 18.33
N TRP A 124 19.96 9.35 18.02
CA TRP A 124 20.73 8.52 18.95
C TRP A 124 22.23 8.61 18.65
N LYS A 125 22.81 9.77 18.95
CA LYS A 125 24.24 10.02 18.71
C LYS A 125 25.10 9.05 19.50
N GLY A 126 26.07 8.42 18.80
CA GLY A 126 26.99 7.46 19.41
C GLY A 126 26.55 6.01 19.33
N TYR A 127 25.35 5.73 18.80
CA TYR A 127 24.89 4.39 18.49
C TYR A 127 24.98 4.11 17.00
N PHE A 128 25.22 2.86 16.62
CA PHE A 128 24.98 2.42 15.26
C PHE A 128 23.47 2.41 14.96
N PRO A 129 23.04 2.60 13.70
CA PRO A 129 21.63 2.61 13.36
C PRO A 129 20.83 1.40 13.89
N GLU A 130 21.42 0.21 13.82
CA GLU A 130 20.84 -1.04 14.30
C GLU A 130 20.76 -1.18 15.82
N GLU A 131 21.49 -0.36 16.57
CA GLU A 131 21.44 -0.30 18.04
C GLU A 131 20.41 0.73 18.55
N SER A 132 19.80 1.51 17.65
CA SER A 132 18.79 2.49 18.00
C SER A 132 17.50 1.81 18.47
N HIS A 133 16.66 2.57 19.21
CA HIS A 133 15.33 2.11 19.65
C HIS A 133 14.30 2.06 18.54
N VAL A 134 14.72 1.65 17.33
CA VAL A 134 13.84 1.54 16.15
C VAL A 134 13.73 0.08 15.72
N GLY A 135 12.57 -0.48 16.01
CA GLY A 135 12.20 -1.82 15.55
C GLY A 135 11.25 -1.78 14.34
N TYR A 136 10.51 -2.86 14.17
CA TYR A 136 9.43 -2.93 13.19
C TYR A 136 8.30 -3.83 13.68
N VAL A 137 7.09 -3.50 13.22
CA VAL A 137 5.92 -4.36 13.30
C VAL A 137 5.27 -4.31 11.93
N THR A 138 5.28 -5.42 11.21
CA THR A 138 4.72 -5.47 9.86
C THR A 138 3.22 -5.25 9.91
N ASN A 139 2.71 -4.34 9.05
CA ASN A 139 1.29 -4.05 8.99
C ASN A 139 0.49 -5.29 8.62
N GLY A 140 -0.73 -5.32 9.13
CA GLY A 140 -1.74 -6.28 8.73
C GLY A 140 -3.04 -5.59 8.32
N VAL A 141 -4.03 -6.37 7.97
CA VAL A 141 -5.34 -5.89 7.52
C VAL A 141 -6.47 -6.47 8.34
N HIS A 142 -7.52 -5.67 8.51
CA HIS A 142 -8.72 -6.11 9.20
C HIS A 142 -9.54 -7.02 8.27
N PHE A 143 -9.41 -8.32 8.47
CA PHE A 143 -10.05 -9.36 7.66
C PHE A 143 -11.56 -9.15 7.45
N PRO A 144 -12.38 -8.88 8.50
CA PRO A 144 -13.82 -8.70 8.32
C PRO A 144 -14.20 -7.53 7.41
N THR A 145 -13.37 -6.48 7.35
CA THR A 145 -13.59 -5.31 6.50
C THR A 145 -13.21 -5.55 5.06
N TRP A 146 -12.08 -6.22 4.81
CA TRP A 146 -11.48 -6.28 3.49
C TRP A 146 -11.74 -7.58 2.74
N SER A 147 -12.10 -8.66 3.42
CA SER A 147 -12.54 -9.89 2.76
C SER A 147 -13.99 -9.75 2.28
N ALA A 148 -14.22 -10.07 1.01
CA ALA A 148 -15.56 -10.03 0.42
C ALA A 148 -16.48 -11.10 1.03
N THR A 149 -17.78 -10.86 0.96
CA THR A 149 -18.78 -11.77 1.54
C THR A 149 -18.66 -13.18 0.98
N GLU A 150 -18.42 -13.33 -0.31
CA GLU A 150 -18.27 -14.62 -0.98
C GLU A 150 -17.06 -15.39 -0.47
N TRP A 151 -15.94 -14.71 -0.22
CA TRP A 151 -14.76 -15.30 0.39
C TRP A 151 -15.02 -15.68 1.85
N LYS A 152 -15.69 -14.84 2.62
CA LYS A 152 -16.08 -15.17 4.00
C LYS A 152 -16.99 -16.39 4.06
N GLN A 153 -17.93 -16.53 3.12
CA GLN A 153 -18.80 -17.71 3.02
C GLN A 153 -17.99 -18.98 2.66
N LEU A 154 -17.02 -18.85 1.75
CA LEU A 154 -16.13 -19.96 1.39
C LEU A 154 -15.29 -20.41 2.59
N TYR A 155 -14.70 -19.46 3.31
CA TYR A 155 -13.93 -19.74 4.52
C TYR A 155 -14.83 -20.38 5.61
N ALA A 156 -15.99 -19.81 5.86
CA ALA A 156 -16.93 -20.37 6.84
C ALA A 156 -17.37 -21.82 6.52
N LYS A 157 -17.42 -22.18 5.24
CA LYS A 157 -17.79 -23.52 4.79
C LYS A 157 -16.71 -24.56 5.03
N TYR A 158 -15.43 -24.20 4.85
CA TYR A 158 -14.32 -25.15 4.81
C TYR A 158 -13.35 -25.02 5.97
N PHE A 159 -13.33 -23.86 6.64
CA PHE A 159 -12.50 -23.61 7.80
C PHE A 159 -13.32 -23.89 9.06
N ASN A 160 -12.76 -23.69 10.24
CA ASN A 160 -13.53 -23.85 11.47
C ASN A 160 -14.50 -22.67 11.73
N GLU A 161 -15.46 -22.90 12.62
CA GLU A 161 -16.50 -21.90 12.93
C GLU A 161 -15.95 -20.59 13.53
N SER A 162 -14.82 -20.66 14.25
CA SER A 162 -14.20 -19.49 14.88
C SER A 162 -13.40 -18.63 13.90
N PHE A 163 -13.07 -19.12 12.71
CA PHE A 163 -12.17 -18.47 11.77
C PHE A 163 -12.57 -17.04 11.41
N LEU A 164 -13.85 -16.76 11.27
CA LEU A 164 -14.32 -15.41 10.92
C LEU A 164 -14.09 -14.38 12.05
N TYR A 165 -13.89 -14.85 13.27
CA TYR A 165 -13.65 -14.02 14.45
C TYR A 165 -12.19 -14.06 14.89
N ASP A 166 -11.49 -15.16 14.64
CA ASP A 166 -10.10 -15.36 15.01
C ASP A 166 -9.32 -16.04 13.89
N GLN A 167 -8.44 -15.29 13.24
CA GLN A 167 -7.55 -15.75 12.18
C GLN A 167 -6.12 -15.96 12.68
N SER A 168 -5.88 -15.96 13.99
CA SER A 168 -4.54 -15.98 14.57
C SER A 168 -3.81 -17.33 14.40
N ASN A 169 -4.54 -18.43 14.24
CA ASN A 169 -3.93 -19.74 14.09
C ASN A 169 -3.54 -20.03 12.62
N PRO A 170 -2.24 -20.02 12.28
CA PRO A 170 -1.79 -20.25 10.91
C PRO A 170 -2.25 -21.57 10.28
N LYS A 171 -2.37 -22.61 11.09
CA LYS A 171 -2.78 -23.95 10.60
C LYS A 171 -4.20 -23.98 10.06
N ILE A 172 -5.09 -23.10 10.53
CA ILE A 172 -6.46 -23.05 10.02
C ILE A 172 -6.49 -22.62 8.55
N TRP A 173 -5.56 -21.79 8.13
CA TRP A 173 -5.47 -21.30 6.76
C TRP A 173 -5.09 -22.41 5.76
N GLU A 174 -4.42 -23.47 6.21
CA GLU A 174 -4.10 -24.65 5.39
C GLU A 174 -5.37 -25.38 4.91
N ALA A 175 -6.50 -25.17 5.56
CA ALA A 175 -7.79 -25.71 5.13
C ALA A 175 -8.17 -25.29 3.70
N ILE A 176 -7.59 -24.21 3.17
CA ILE A 176 -7.80 -23.80 1.77
C ILE A 176 -7.39 -24.87 0.76
N TYR A 177 -6.41 -25.70 1.09
CA TYR A 177 -6.00 -26.80 0.21
C TYR A 177 -7.09 -27.85 0.02
N ASN A 178 -8.02 -28.00 0.97
CA ASN A 178 -9.14 -28.92 0.91
C ASN A 178 -10.34 -28.35 0.12
N VAL A 179 -10.33 -27.06 -0.20
CA VAL A 179 -11.39 -26.43 -1.00
C VAL A 179 -11.28 -26.93 -2.44
N PRO A 180 -12.38 -27.41 -3.08
CA PRO A 180 -12.35 -27.80 -4.49
C PRO A 180 -11.93 -26.61 -5.38
N ASP A 181 -11.05 -26.88 -6.34
CA ASP A 181 -10.52 -25.85 -7.25
C ASP A 181 -11.64 -25.11 -8.00
N GLU A 182 -12.69 -25.81 -8.36
CA GLU A 182 -13.86 -25.29 -9.05
C GLU A 182 -14.60 -24.24 -8.20
N GLU A 183 -14.68 -24.43 -6.88
CA GLU A 183 -15.33 -23.44 -5.98
C GLU A 183 -14.47 -22.17 -5.85
N ILE A 184 -13.16 -22.31 -5.75
CA ILE A 184 -12.25 -21.16 -5.73
C ILE A 184 -12.37 -20.38 -7.05
N TRP A 185 -12.34 -21.09 -8.18
CA TRP A 185 -12.47 -20.47 -9.50
C TRP A 185 -13.81 -19.74 -9.64
N LYS A 186 -14.92 -20.38 -9.28
CA LYS A 186 -16.26 -19.79 -9.30
C LYS A 186 -16.35 -18.55 -8.43
N THR A 187 -15.75 -18.56 -7.24
CA THR A 187 -15.70 -17.41 -6.34
C THR A 187 -14.93 -16.25 -6.99
N ARG A 188 -13.77 -16.53 -7.59
CA ARG A 188 -12.99 -15.50 -8.32
C ARG A 188 -13.77 -14.90 -9.48
N VAL A 189 -14.41 -15.74 -10.31
CA VAL A 189 -15.24 -15.29 -11.44
C VAL A 189 -16.42 -14.42 -10.95
N THR A 190 -17.06 -14.82 -9.87
CA THR A 190 -18.15 -14.04 -9.25
C THR A 190 -17.67 -12.65 -8.84
N MET A 191 -16.53 -12.56 -8.16
CA MET A 191 -15.96 -11.29 -7.73
C MET A 191 -15.57 -10.41 -8.90
N LYS A 192 -14.99 -10.99 -9.94
CA LYS A 192 -14.63 -10.28 -11.18
C LYS A 192 -15.86 -9.71 -11.87
N ASN A 193 -16.92 -10.50 -12.02
CA ASN A 193 -18.17 -10.04 -12.63
C ASN A 193 -18.78 -8.87 -11.85
N LYS A 194 -18.81 -8.94 -10.52
CA LYS A 194 -19.25 -7.83 -9.66
C LYS A 194 -18.42 -6.55 -9.86
N LEU A 195 -17.12 -6.68 -10.05
CA LEU A 195 -16.25 -5.53 -10.36
C LEU A 195 -16.57 -4.97 -11.75
N VAL A 196 -16.70 -5.82 -12.77
CA VAL A 196 -17.01 -5.40 -14.14
C VAL A 196 -18.37 -4.70 -14.21
N ASP A 197 -19.38 -5.23 -13.54
CA ASP A 197 -20.72 -4.62 -13.48
C ASP A 197 -20.67 -3.25 -12.78
N TYR A 198 -19.91 -3.14 -11.70
CA TYR A 198 -19.70 -1.86 -11.01
C TYR A 198 -19.00 -0.84 -11.94
N ILE A 199 -17.95 -1.24 -12.64
CA ILE A 199 -17.24 -0.37 -13.58
C ILE A 199 -18.18 0.09 -14.70
N ARG A 200 -18.94 -0.83 -15.30
CA ARG A 200 -19.92 -0.49 -16.34
C ARG A 200 -20.96 0.51 -15.87
N LYS A 201 -21.47 0.33 -14.64
CA LYS A 201 -22.42 1.28 -14.03
C LYS A 201 -21.76 2.64 -13.81
N GLN A 202 -20.55 2.67 -13.23
CA GLN A 202 -19.82 3.91 -12.95
C GLN A 202 -19.56 4.71 -14.23
N PHE A 203 -19.10 4.06 -15.31
CA PHE A 203 -18.88 4.75 -16.59
C PHE A 203 -20.16 5.35 -17.17
N ARG A 204 -21.31 4.66 -17.08
CA ARG A 204 -22.59 5.21 -17.52
C ARG A 204 -22.98 6.46 -16.74
N GLU A 205 -22.80 6.43 -15.41
CA GLU A 205 -23.16 7.56 -14.55
C GLU A 205 -22.20 8.76 -14.75
N THR A 206 -20.91 8.51 -14.89
CA THR A 206 -19.91 9.56 -15.11
C THR A 206 -20.06 10.21 -16.47
N TRP A 207 -20.39 9.43 -17.49
CA TRP A 207 -20.67 9.93 -18.83
C TRP A 207 -21.79 10.98 -18.82
N LEU A 208 -22.91 10.70 -18.15
CA LEU A 208 -24.04 11.63 -18.04
C LEU A 208 -23.64 12.98 -17.43
N LYS A 209 -22.58 13.00 -16.60
CA LYS A 209 -22.06 14.21 -15.96
C LYS A 209 -21.06 14.99 -16.83
N ASN A 210 -20.22 14.29 -17.57
CA ASN A 210 -19.05 14.87 -18.24
C ASN A 210 -19.30 15.25 -19.70
N GLN A 211 -20.49 15.01 -20.26
CA GLN A 211 -20.90 15.35 -21.63
C GLN A 211 -19.86 14.93 -22.73
N GLY A 212 -19.14 13.84 -22.51
CA GLY A 212 -18.21 13.32 -23.49
C GLY A 212 -18.92 12.70 -24.71
N ASP A 213 -18.16 12.18 -25.69
CA ASP A 213 -18.74 11.51 -26.85
C ASP A 213 -19.38 10.17 -26.46
N PRO A 214 -20.71 9.97 -26.65
CA PRO A 214 -21.42 8.73 -26.30
C PRO A 214 -20.84 7.49 -26.99
N SER A 215 -20.36 7.62 -28.22
CA SER A 215 -19.83 6.49 -28.97
C SER A 215 -18.58 5.89 -28.32
N ARG A 216 -17.76 6.71 -27.68
CA ARG A 216 -16.58 6.26 -26.93
C ARG A 216 -16.94 5.42 -25.72
N ILE A 217 -17.97 5.81 -24.99
CA ILE A 217 -18.42 5.07 -23.81
C ILE A 217 -19.04 3.74 -24.21
N VAL A 218 -19.86 3.72 -25.21
CA VAL A 218 -20.42 2.46 -25.75
C VAL A 218 -19.26 1.55 -26.16
N SER A 219 -18.30 2.06 -26.95
CA SER A 219 -17.13 1.30 -27.37
C SER A 219 -16.28 0.80 -26.19
N LEU A 220 -16.09 1.60 -25.14
CA LEU A 220 -15.37 1.19 -23.96
C LEU A 220 -16.11 0.09 -23.18
N LEU A 221 -17.42 0.26 -22.97
CA LEU A 221 -18.25 -0.69 -22.24
C LEU A 221 -18.31 -2.06 -22.93
N ASP A 222 -18.36 -2.06 -24.27
CA ASP A 222 -18.35 -3.29 -25.07
C ASP A 222 -17.00 -4.02 -25.03
N LYS A 223 -15.90 -3.27 -24.83
CA LYS A 223 -14.56 -3.84 -24.74
C LYS A 223 -14.18 -4.36 -23.36
N ILE A 224 -14.93 -4.01 -22.30
CA ILE A 224 -14.68 -4.58 -20.96
C ILE A 224 -15.04 -6.05 -20.97
N ASN A 225 -14.02 -6.91 -20.90
CA ASN A 225 -14.15 -8.35 -21.02
C ASN A 225 -14.01 -9.05 -19.67
N PRO A 226 -15.08 -9.61 -19.11
CA PRO A 226 -15.03 -10.32 -17.83
C PRO A 226 -14.22 -11.63 -17.89
N ASN A 227 -13.92 -12.13 -19.09
CA ASN A 227 -13.10 -13.32 -19.28
C ASN A 227 -11.60 -13.01 -19.42
N ALA A 228 -11.23 -11.74 -19.59
CA ALA A 228 -9.85 -11.32 -19.63
C ALA A 228 -9.19 -11.41 -18.25
N LEU A 229 -7.87 -11.58 -18.22
CA LEU A 229 -7.08 -11.37 -17.01
C LEU A 229 -7.17 -9.89 -16.63
N LEU A 230 -7.62 -9.59 -15.40
CA LEU A 230 -7.70 -8.23 -14.88
C LEU A 230 -6.55 -7.94 -13.93
N ILE A 231 -5.76 -6.92 -14.24
CA ILE A 231 -4.65 -6.45 -13.40
C ILE A 231 -4.99 -5.07 -12.86
N GLY A 232 -5.00 -4.93 -11.53
CA GLY A 232 -5.35 -3.69 -10.85
C GLY A 232 -4.14 -2.95 -10.31
N PHE A 233 -4.13 -1.64 -10.51
CA PHE A 233 -3.20 -0.69 -9.89
C PHE A 233 -4.02 0.43 -9.25
N GLY A 234 -4.18 0.39 -7.94
CA GLY A 234 -5.02 1.35 -7.20
C GLY A 234 -4.27 1.97 -6.03
N ARG A 235 -3.86 3.27 -6.16
CA ARG A 235 -3.08 3.93 -5.13
C ARG A 235 -2.98 5.44 -5.34
N ARG A 236 -2.48 6.15 -4.32
CA ARG A 236 -2.10 7.56 -4.50
C ARG A 236 -1.02 7.66 -5.58
N PHE A 237 -1.23 8.58 -6.53
CA PHE A 237 -0.22 8.87 -7.54
C PHE A 237 0.86 9.77 -6.93
N ALA A 238 2.03 9.20 -6.73
CA ALA A 238 3.27 9.87 -6.36
C ALA A 238 4.39 9.23 -7.19
N THR A 239 5.44 9.99 -7.50
CA THR A 239 6.50 9.56 -8.44
C THR A 239 7.12 8.24 -8.05
N TYR A 240 7.44 8.03 -6.78
CA TYR A 240 8.06 6.79 -6.30
C TYR A 240 7.18 5.54 -6.44
N LYS A 241 5.86 5.70 -6.64
CA LYS A 241 4.93 4.60 -6.90
C LYS A 241 5.03 4.07 -8.33
N ARG A 242 5.69 4.81 -9.20
CA ARG A 242 6.06 4.46 -10.57
C ARG A 242 4.92 3.91 -11.42
N ALA A 243 3.76 4.55 -11.37
CA ALA A 243 2.62 4.19 -12.23
C ALA A 243 2.95 4.21 -13.73
N HIS A 244 4.05 4.88 -14.12
CA HIS A 244 4.51 4.99 -15.49
C HIS A 244 5.25 3.75 -16.02
N LEU A 245 5.72 2.84 -15.17
CA LEU A 245 6.56 1.71 -15.60
C LEU A 245 5.93 0.87 -16.71
N LEU A 246 4.64 0.57 -16.59
CA LEU A 246 3.92 -0.20 -17.61
C LEU A 246 3.88 0.51 -18.98
N PHE A 247 4.16 1.80 -19.02
CA PHE A 247 4.12 2.64 -20.24
C PHE A 247 5.51 3.03 -20.75
N THR A 248 6.55 2.36 -20.29
CA THR A 248 7.93 2.61 -20.71
C THR A 248 8.16 2.15 -22.14
N ASP A 249 7.60 1.01 -22.54
CA ASP A 249 7.61 0.47 -23.90
C ASP A 249 6.16 0.25 -24.38
N LEU A 250 5.60 1.24 -25.06
CA LEU A 250 4.22 1.20 -25.55
C LEU A 250 4.04 0.22 -26.69
N GLU A 251 5.07 -0.05 -27.51
CA GLU A 251 4.99 -1.01 -28.60
C GLU A 251 4.85 -2.44 -28.03
N ARG A 252 5.70 -2.81 -27.07
CA ARG A 252 5.62 -4.11 -26.41
C ARG A 252 4.32 -4.27 -25.63
N LEU A 253 3.91 -3.22 -24.90
CA LEU A 253 2.64 -3.22 -24.17
C LEU A 253 1.46 -3.42 -25.14
N SER A 254 1.46 -2.74 -26.29
CA SER A 254 0.42 -2.91 -27.31
C SER A 254 0.33 -4.35 -27.81
N LYS A 255 1.47 -5.01 -28.05
CA LYS A 255 1.50 -6.43 -28.44
C LYS A 255 0.90 -7.33 -27.36
N ILE A 256 1.22 -7.07 -26.08
CA ILE A 256 0.69 -7.84 -24.95
C ILE A 256 -0.83 -7.69 -24.85
N VAL A 257 -1.35 -6.47 -24.81
CA VAL A 257 -2.79 -6.23 -24.56
C VAL A 257 -3.69 -6.53 -25.76
N ASN A 258 -3.13 -6.65 -26.94
CA ASN A 258 -3.88 -7.00 -28.17
C ASN A 258 -3.68 -8.46 -28.59
N ASN A 259 -3.01 -9.27 -27.79
CA ASN A 259 -2.89 -10.70 -28.06
C ASN A 259 -4.27 -11.38 -27.91
N PRO A 260 -4.84 -11.96 -29.00
CA PRO A 260 -6.16 -12.58 -28.94
C PRO A 260 -6.20 -13.86 -28.11
N ASP A 261 -5.07 -14.56 -27.97
CA ASP A 261 -4.98 -15.81 -27.22
C ASP A 261 -4.90 -15.56 -25.70
N TYR A 262 -4.40 -14.39 -25.32
CA TYR A 262 -4.17 -14.00 -23.91
C TYR A 262 -4.79 -12.61 -23.59
N PRO A 263 -6.11 -12.46 -23.64
CA PRO A 263 -6.75 -11.17 -23.33
C PRO A 263 -6.40 -10.65 -21.94
N VAL A 264 -5.86 -9.45 -21.85
CA VAL A 264 -5.52 -8.81 -20.56
C VAL A 264 -5.98 -7.36 -20.56
N GLN A 265 -6.47 -6.91 -19.41
CA GLN A 265 -6.90 -5.54 -19.18
C GLN A 265 -6.30 -5.01 -17.89
N PHE A 266 -5.85 -3.76 -17.92
CA PHE A 266 -5.26 -3.06 -16.78
C PHE A 266 -6.22 -1.99 -16.28
N LEU A 267 -6.51 -2.03 -14.99
CA LEU A 267 -7.36 -1.07 -14.30
C LEU A 267 -6.48 -0.17 -13.42
N PHE A 268 -6.39 1.10 -13.79
CA PHE A 268 -5.70 2.12 -13.01
C PHE A 268 -6.71 2.99 -12.26
N THR A 269 -6.42 3.30 -11.01
CA THR A 269 -7.20 4.27 -10.23
C THR A 269 -6.35 4.89 -9.15
N GLY A 270 -6.74 6.08 -8.70
CA GLY A 270 -6.08 6.78 -7.62
C GLY A 270 -6.28 8.29 -7.70
N LYS A 271 -5.64 8.98 -6.77
CA LYS A 271 -5.65 10.44 -6.67
C LYS A 271 -4.24 10.95 -6.49
N ALA A 272 -3.94 12.11 -7.04
CA ALA A 272 -2.74 12.89 -6.72
C ALA A 272 -3.08 13.98 -5.70
N HIS A 273 -2.09 14.38 -4.91
CA HIS A 273 -2.28 15.54 -4.05
C HIS A 273 -2.47 16.81 -4.91
N PRO A 274 -3.33 17.78 -4.51
CA PRO A 274 -3.57 18.99 -5.27
C PRO A 274 -2.29 19.80 -5.60
N HIS A 275 -1.27 19.72 -4.77
CA HIS A 275 0.03 20.38 -5.00
C HIS A 275 1.08 19.45 -5.65
N ASP A 276 0.74 18.21 -5.98
CA ASP A 276 1.64 17.27 -6.65
C ASP A 276 1.39 17.27 -8.17
N GLY A 277 2.00 18.26 -8.84
CA GLY A 277 1.90 18.39 -10.30
C GLY A 277 2.47 17.16 -11.06
N ALA A 278 3.49 16.50 -10.53
CA ALA A 278 4.06 15.30 -11.12
C ALA A 278 3.07 14.12 -11.05
N GLY A 279 2.45 13.90 -9.90
CA GLY A 279 1.40 12.87 -9.76
C GLY A 279 0.18 13.15 -10.65
N GLN A 280 -0.23 14.41 -10.78
CA GLN A 280 -1.31 14.82 -11.71
C GLN A 280 -0.91 14.56 -13.16
N GLY A 281 0.33 14.84 -13.53
CA GLY A 281 0.88 14.57 -14.86
C GLY A 281 0.87 13.07 -15.21
N LEU A 282 1.17 12.19 -14.23
CA LEU A 282 1.06 10.75 -14.41
C LEU A 282 -0.37 10.30 -14.72
N ILE A 283 -1.36 10.82 -13.97
CA ILE A 283 -2.78 10.53 -14.23
C ILE A 283 -3.16 10.97 -15.65
N LYS A 284 -2.82 12.21 -16.02
CA LYS A 284 -3.11 12.75 -17.36
C LYS A 284 -2.53 11.86 -18.45
N ARG A 285 -1.25 11.47 -18.33
CA ARG A 285 -0.58 10.58 -19.30
C ARG A 285 -1.29 9.23 -19.44
N ILE A 286 -1.69 8.61 -18.34
CA ILE A 286 -2.39 7.32 -18.37
C ILE A 286 -3.74 7.46 -19.07
N VAL A 287 -4.49 8.53 -18.78
CA VAL A 287 -5.78 8.81 -19.42
C VAL A 287 -5.59 9.03 -20.93
N GLU A 288 -4.59 9.80 -21.34
CA GLU A 288 -4.27 10.00 -22.77
C GLU A 288 -3.91 8.70 -23.48
N ILE A 289 -3.11 7.83 -22.86
CA ILE A 289 -2.77 6.51 -23.40
C ILE A 289 -4.00 5.63 -23.51
N SER A 290 -4.86 5.61 -22.50
CA SER A 290 -6.08 4.80 -22.48
C SER A 290 -7.07 5.13 -23.61
N GLN A 291 -6.95 6.34 -24.18
CA GLN A 291 -7.79 6.80 -25.29
C GLN A 291 -7.25 6.44 -26.68
N ARG A 292 -6.02 5.95 -26.77
CA ARG A 292 -5.43 5.54 -28.05
C ARG A 292 -6.14 4.29 -28.59
N PRO A 293 -6.31 4.16 -29.92
CA PRO A 293 -7.03 3.03 -30.52
C PRO A 293 -6.52 1.66 -30.06
N GLU A 294 -5.20 1.49 -29.96
CA GLU A 294 -4.55 0.25 -29.56
C GLU A 294 -4.75 -0.10 -28.07
N PHE A 295 -5.06 0.89 -27.22
CA PHE A 295 -5.23 0.71 -25.79
C PHE A 295 -6.67 0.86 -25.30
N LEU A 296 -7.58 1.29 -26.18
CA LEU A 296 -8.98 1.52 -25.82
C LEU A 296 -9.65 0.23 -25.29
N GLY A 297 -10.13 0.27 -24.07
CA GLY A 297 -10.70 -0.88 -23.37
C GLY A 297 -9.68 -1.91 -22.87
N LYS A 298 -8.37 -1.65 -23.07
CA LYS A 298 -7.26 -2.48 -22.54
C LYS A 298 -6.57 -1.82 -21.35
N ILE A 299 -6.37 -0.51 -21.44
CA ILE A 299 -5.91 0.33 -20.33
C ILE A 299 -7.12 1.19 -19.92
N ILE A 300 -7.58 1.02 -18.70
CA ILE A 300 -8.80 1.65 -18.19
C ILE A 300 -8.45 2.45 -16.95
N PHE A 301 -8.74 3.76 -16.96
CA PHE A 301 -8.61 4.60 -15.79
C PHE A 301 -9.98 4.77 -15.11
N LEU A 302 -10.06 4.42 -13.84
CA LEU A 302 -11.27 4.54 -13.02
C LEU A 302 -11.15 5.78 -12.15
N GLU A 303 -12.11 6.70 -12.32
CA GLU A 303 -12.18 7.94 -11.55
C GLU A 303 -12.72 7.72 -10.13
N ASN A 304 -12.60 8.75 -9.31
CA ASN A 304 -13.22 8.81 -7.98
C ASN A 304 -12.84 7.67 -7.03
N TYR A 305 -11.54 7.36 -6.98
CA TYR A 305 -11.02 6.34 -6.07
C TYR A 305 -11.46 6.61 -4.62
N ASP A 306 -12.26 5.72 -4.08
CA ASP A 306 -12.80 5.74 -2.73
C ASP A 306 -12.78 4.33 -2.10
N MET A 307 -13.27 4.21 -0.88
CA MET A 307 -13.33 2.94 -0.16
C MET A 307 -14.21 1.90 -0.85
N GLN A 308 -15.28 2.31 -1.53
CA GLN A 308 -16.19 1.41 -2.22
C GLN A 308 -15.51 0.80 -3.45
N LEU A 309 -14.88 1.64 -4.28
CA LEU A 309 -14.09 1.18 -5.44
C LEU A 309 -12.89 0.34 -4.98
N ALA A 310 -12.19 0.75 -3.90
CA ALA A 310 -11.07 0.00 -3.36
C ALA A 310 -11.46 -1.43 -2.98
N ARG A 311 -12.57 -1.63 -2.26
CA ARG A 311 -13.07 -2.96 -1.90
C ARG A 311 -13.40 -3.82 -3.12
N ARG A 312 -13.98 -3.21 -4.16
CA ARG A 312 -14.30 -3.92 -5.41
C ARG A 312 -13.04 -4.35 -6.15
N LEU A 313 -12.05 -3.47 -6.23
CA LEU A 313 -10.78 -3.76 -6.91
C LEU A 313 -9.99 -4.85 -6.21
N VAL A 314 -9.74 -4.73 -4.90
CA VAL A 314 -8.94 -5.72 -4.16
C VAL A 314 -9.59 -7.08 -4.07
N SER A 315 -10.89 -7.19 -4.37
CA SER A 315 -11.59 -8.48 -4.43
C SER A 315 -11.87 -8.97 -5.85
N GLY A 316 -11.92 -8.07 -6.85
CA GLY A 316 -12.40 -8.40 -8.18
C GLY A 316 -11.32 -8.56 -9.25
N VAL A 317 -10.14 -7.95 -9.13
CA VAL A 317 -9.03 -8.17 -10.08
C VAL A 317 -8.37 -9.54 -9.86
N ASP A 318 -7.66 -10.03 -10.83
CA ASP A 318 -6.92 -11.29 -10.71
C ASP A 318 -5.52 -11.08 -10.15
N ILE A 319 -4.90 -9.95 -10.50
CA ILE A 319 -3.58 -9.54 -10.01
C ILE A 319 -3.64 -8.12 -9.46
N TRP A 320 -2.95 -7.94 -8.34
CA TRP A 320 -2.65 -6.63 -7.76
C TRP A 320 -1.22 -6.26 -8.08
N LEU A 321 -1.06 -5.24 -8.94
CA LEU A 321 0.25 -4.76 -9.38
C LEU A 321 0.76 -3.65 -8.46
N ASN A 322 2.03 -3.75 -8.03
CA ASN A 322 2.66 -2.78 -7.17
C ASN A 322 4.12 -2.53 -7.56
N THR A 323 4.45 -1.33 -7.99
CA THR A 323 5.74 -1.02 -8.64
C THR A 323 6.51 0.11 -7.96
N PRO A 324 6.64 0.15 -6.62
CA PRO A 324 7.34 1.24 -5.96
C PRO A 324 8.83 1.28 -6.29
N THR A 325 9.43 2.45 -6.14
CA THR A 325 10.90 2.56 -6.06
C THR A 325 11.34 2.04 -4.71
N ARG A 326 12.10 0.95 -4.69
CA ARG A 326 12.68 0.40 -3.46
C ARG A 326 13.80 1.32 -2.93
N PRO A 327 13.86 1.59 -1.60
CA PRO A 327 13.05 1.06 -0.51
C PRO A 327 11.96 2.05 -0.01
N LEU A 328 11.27 2.75 -0.89
CA LEU A 328 10.37 3.86 -0.52
C LEU A 328 8.94 3.44 -0.16
N GLU A 329 8.56 2.17 -0.36
CA GLU A 329 7.27 1.65 0.10
C GLU A 329 7.40 1.16 1.54
N ALA A 330 6.78 1.87 2.47
CA ALA A 330 6.86 1.51 3.88
C ALA A 330 6.19 0.15 4.18
N SER A 331 5.03 -0.11 3.61
CA SER A 331 4.31 -1.37 3.77
C SER A 331 3.56 -1.78 2.50
N GLY A 332 2.53 -1.03 2.06
CA GLY A 332 1.73 -1.37 0.87
C GLY A 332 0.54 -2.29 1.15
N THR A 333 -0.24 -2.01 2.20
CA THR A 333 -1.36 -2.85 2.69
C THR A 333 -2.46 -3.20 1.67
N SER A 334 -2.50 -2.53 0.51
CA SER A 334 -3.47 -2.85 -0.55
C SER A 334 -3.27 -4.26 -1.12
N GLY A 335 -2.01 -4.70 -1.26
CA GLY A 335 -1.69 -6.06 -1.67
C GLY A 335 -2.10 -7.11 -0.63
N GLU A 336 -1.98 -6.81 0.65
CA GLU A 336 -2.47 -7.66 1.75
C GLU A 336 -3.99 -7.84 1.69
N LYS A 337 -4.73 -6.74 1.43
CA LYS A 337 -6.20 -6.77 1.24
C LYS A 337 -6.59 -7.60 0.03
N ALA A 338 -5.87 -7.48 -1.06
CA ALA A 338 -6.09 -8.25 -2.28
C ALA A 338 -5.91 -9.75 -2.02
N LEU A 339 -4.86 -10.13 -1.32
CA LEU A 339 -4.55 -11.51 -0.97
C LEU A 339 -5.66 -12.19 -0.18
N MET A 340 -6.30 -11.50 0.78
CA MET A 340 -7.44 -12.02 1.55
C MET A 340 -8.65 -12.41 0.69
N ASN A 341 -8.68 -11.98 -0.56
CA ASN A 341 -9.72 -12.26 -1.56
C ASN A 341 -9.23 -13.16 -2.70
N GLY A 342 -8.13 -13.87 -2.51
CA GLY A 342 -7.57 -14.75 -3.53
C GLY A 342 -7.05 -14.02 -4.77
N VAL A 343 -6.71 -12.75 -4.66
CA VAL A 343 -6.02 -11.96 -5.69
C VAL A 343 -4.53 -12.16 -5.51
N LEU A 344 -3.82 -12.48 -6.59
CA LEU A 344 -2.39 -12.69 -6.55
C LEU A 344 -1.63 -11.36 -6.62
N ASN A 345 -0.54 -11.26 -5.88
CA ASN A 345 0.30 -10.07 -5.90
C ASN A 345 1.40 -10.20 -6.95
N PHE A 346 1.63 -9.11 -7.68
CA PHE A 346 2.79 -8.91 -8.53
C PHE A 346 3.46 -7.59 -8.16
N SER A 347 4.59 -7.65 -7.50
CA SER A 347 5.19 -6.46 -6.88
C SER A 347 6.70 -6.48 -6.86
N VAL A 348 7.29 -5.29 -6.82
CA VAL A 348 8.68 -5.11 -6.37
C VAL A 348 8.82 -5.67 -4.96
N LEU A 349 9.97 -6.25 -4.63
CA LEU A 349 10.32 -6.73 -3.28
C LEU A 349 10.60 -5.55 -2.35
N ASP A 350 9.54 -4.85 -1.97
CA ASP A 350 9.55 -3.70 -1.08
C ASP A 350 8.37 -3.77 -0.11
N GLY A 351 8.45 -3.03 1.00
CA GLY A 351 7.41 -3.07 2.03
C GLY A 351 7.13 -4.50 2.53
N TRP A 352 5.85 -4.82 2.71
CA TRP A 352 5.42 -6.13 3.20
C TRP A 352 5.76 -7.28 2.24
N TRP A 353 5.83 -7.01 0.91
CA TRP A 353 6.06 -8.07 -0.07
C TRP A 353 7.44 -8.70 0.00
N LEU A 354 8.44 -7.96 0.52
CA LEU A 354 9.75 -8.53 0.80
C LEU A 354 9.70 -9.66 1.83
N GLU A 355 8.80 -9.56 2.79
CA GLU A 355 8.59 -10.57 3.85
C GLU A 355 7.56 -11.61 3.44
N GLY A 356 6.52 -11.19 2.71
CA GLY A 356 5.38 -12.01 2.34
C GLY A 356 5.60 -12.90 1.12
N TYR A 357 6.49 -12.52 0.20
CA TYR A 357 6.67 -13.26 -1.05
C TYR A 357 7.08 -14.72 -0.81
N ARG A 358 6.37 -15.60 -1.50
CA ARG A 358 6.70 -17.03 -1.60
C ARG A 358 6.61 -17.44 -3.05
N GLU A 359 7.57 -18.26 -3.52
CA GLU A 359 7.54 -18.84 -4.87
C GLU A 359 6.26 -19.65 -5.06
N GLY A 360 5.63 -19.50 -6.23
CA GLY A 360 4.35 -20.15 -6.51
C GLY A 360 3.13 -19.58 -5.79
N ALA A 361 3.26 -18.42 -5.12
CA ALA A 361 2.17 -17.73 -4.42
C ALA A 361 1.95 -16.29 -4.90
N GLY A 362 2.52 -15.93 -6.02
CA GLY A 362 2.52 -14.61 -6.64
C GLY A 362 3.84 -14.35 -7.34
N TRP A 363 4.04 -13.11 -7.82
CA TRP A 363 5.24 -12.74 -8.57
C TRP A 363 5.97 -11.57 -7.92
N ALA A 364 7.28 -11.59 -8.05
CA ALA A 364 8.14 -10.53 -7.58
C ALA A 364 9.14 -10.11 -8.67
N LEU A 365 9.48 -8.84 -8.71
CA LEU A 365 10.68 -8.41 -9.38
C LEU A 365 11.85 -8.77 -8.45
N THR A 366 12.57 -9.85 -8.79
CA THR A 366 13.56 -10.48 -7.90
C THR A 366 14.87 -9.73 -7.79
N GLU A 367 15.10 -8.75 -8.65
CA GLU A 367 16.29 -7.90 -8.53
C GLU A 367 16.24 -7.11 -7.21
N LYS A 368 17.09 -7.47 -6.29
CA LYS A 368 17.22 -6.83 -4.98
C LYS A 368 18.15 -5.62 -5.00
N ARG A 369 18.86 -5.40 -6.10
CA ARG A 369 19.77 -4.27 -6.25
C ARG A 369 19.00 -3.01 -6.59
N THR A 370 19.43 -1.91 -6.04
CA THR A 370 19.01 -0.58 -6.44
C THR A 370 20.15 0.05 -7.25
N TYR A 371 19.83 0.56 -8.41
CA TYR A 371 20.79 1.27 -9.24
C TYR A 371 20.77 2.76 -8.90
N GLN A 372 21.90 3.42 -8.95
CA GLN A 372 21.98 4.86 -8.72
C GLN A 372 21.24 5.66 -9.79
N ASN A 373 21.20 5.15 -11.03
CA ASN A 373 20.43 5.74 -12.11
C ASN A 373 19.00 5.22 -12.12
N GLN A 374 18.05 6.05 -11.71
CA GLN A 374 16.63 5.71 -11.63
C GLN A 374 16.03 5.36 -12.99
N GLU A 375 16.43 6.02 -14.07
CA GLU A 375 15.93 5.72 -15.41
C GLU A 375 16.35 4.32 -15.86
N HIS A 376 17.58 3.94 -15.58
CA HIS A 376 18.08 2.59 -15.87
C HIS A 376 17.33 1.53 -15.04
N GLN A 377 17.10 1.81 -13.76
CA GLN A 377 16.28 0.94 -12.90
C GLN A 377 14.86 0.78 -13.45
N ASP A 378 14.25 1.87 -13.89
CA ASP A 378 12.89 1.85 -14.44
C ASP A 378 12.80 1.05 -15.74
N GLN A 379 13.79 1.16 -16.61
CA GLN A 379 13.87 0.36 -17.86
C GLN A 379 14.00 -1.14 -17.56
N LEU A 380 14.86 -1.53 -16.62
CA LEU A 380 15.03 -2.92 -16.22
C LEU A 380 13.77 -3.50 -15.56
N ASP A 381 13.19 -2.75 -14.64
CA ASP A 381 11.97 -3.18 -13.95
C ASP A 381 10.80 -3.32 -14.93
N ALA A 382 10.65 -2.38 -15.86
CA ALA A 382 9.63 -2.45 -16.92
C ALA A 382 9.83 -3.68 -17.82
N ALA A 383 11.06 -3.91 -18.28
CA ALA A 383 11.39 -5.08 -19.11
C ALA A 383 11.10 -6.39 -18.37
N THR A 384 11.39 -6.44 -17.06
CA THR A 384 11.11 -7.59 -16.20
C THR A 384 9.60 -7.81 -16.04
N ILE A 385 8.81 -6.73 -15.84
CA ILE A 385 7.35 -6.80 -15.76
C ILE A 385 6.77 -7.41 -17.04
N TYR A 386 7.19 -6.91 -18.20
CA TYR A 386 6.70 -7.45 -19.48
C TYR A 386 7.09 -8.92 -19.66
N SER A 387 8.33 -9.28 -19.35
CA SER A 387 8.80 -10.66 -19.47
C SER A 387 7.98 -11.62 -18.61
N ILE A 388 7.77 -11.29 -17.33
CA ILE A 388 6.97 -12.11 -16.40
C ILE A 388 5.52 -12.21 -16.89
N LEU A 389 4.94 -11.13 -17.41
CA LEU A 389 3.60 -11.16 -17.98
C LEU A 389 3.52 -12.13 -19.16
N GLU A 390 4.46 -12.04 -20.11
CA GLU A 390 4.47 -12.83 -21.35
C GLU A 390 4.80 -14.31 -21.13
N THR A 391 5.75 -14.61 -20.23
CA THR A 391 6.32 -15.96 -20.09
C THR A 391 5.74 -16.76 -18.94
N GLU A 392 5.16 -16.12 -17.94
CA GLU A 392 4.67 -16.79 -16.74
C GLU A 392 3.17 -16.55 -16.49
N ILE A 393 2.76 -15.29 -16.32
CA ILE A 393 1.41 -14.94 -15.85
C ILE A 393 0.35 -15.31 -16.87
N LEU A 394 0.48 -14.81 -18.10
CA LEU A 394 -0.52 -15.04 -19.14
C LEU A 394 -0.63 -16.51 -19.52
N PRO A 395 0.47 -17.25 -19.78
CA PRO A 395 0.40 -18.68 -20.05
C PRO A 395 -0.24 -19.46 -18.90
N LEU A 396 0.11 -19.16 -17.65
CA LEU A 396 -0.44 -19.84 -16.48
C LEU A 396 -1.95 -19.60 -16.33
N TYR A 397 -2.39 -18.36 -16.47
CA TYR A 397 -3.81 -18.03 -16.35
C TYR A 397 -4.67 -18.68 -17.43
N TYR A 398 -4.16 -18.80 -18.65
CA TYR A 398 -4.88 -19.34 -19.80
C TYR A 398 -4.67 -20.85 -20.04
N ALA A 399 -3.84 -21.52 -19.23
CA ALA A 399 -3.71 -22.98 -19.25
C ALA A 399 -4.98 -23.66 -18.68
N ARG A 400 -6.08 -23.59 -19.46
CA ARG A 400 -7.39 -24.12 -19.04
C ARG A 400 -7.48 -25.61 -19.17
N ASN A 401 -7.98 -26.28 -18.12
CA ASN A 401 -8.33 -27.68 -18.18
C ASN A 401 -9.70 -27.90 -18.87
N LYS A 402 -10.16 -29.15 -18.96
CA LYS A 402 -11.45 -29.50 -19.56
C LYS A 402 -12.67 -28.87 -18.87
N LYS A 403 -12.52 -28.43 -17.62
CA LYS A 403 -13.56 -27.74 -16.84
C LYS A 403 -13.52 -26.21 -16.98
N GLY A 404 -12.58 -25.67 -17.75
CA GLY A 404 -12.48 -24.25 -18.08
C GLY A 404 -11.75 -23.38 -17.06
N TYR A 405 -10.98 -23.96 -16.11
CA TYR A 405 -10.15 -23.20 -15.19
C TYR A 405 -8.68 -23.65 -15.22
N SER A 406 -7.78 -22.79 -14.74
CA SER A 406 -6.36 -23.10 -14.63
C SER A 406 -6.05 -23.68 -13.25
N GLU A 407 -5.63 -24.95 -13.21
CA GLU A 407 -5.22 -25.63 -11.98
C GLU A 407 -3.97 -25.01 -11.37
N GLY A 408 -3.01 -24.61 -12.23
CA GLY A 408 -1.81 -23.91 -11.80
C GLY A 408 -2.12 -22.56 -11.15
N TRP A 409 -3.06 -21.80 -11.73
CA TRP A 409 -3.52 -20.55 -11.15
C TRP A 409 -4.16 -20.74 -9.78
N ILE A 410 -5.07 -21.72 -9.67
CA ILE A 410 -5.74 -22.02 -8.40
C ILE A 410 -4.75 -22.49 -7.34
N ARG A 411 -3.74 -23.26 -7.74
CA ARG A 411 -2.65 -23.66 -6.84
C ARG A 411 -1.93 -22.45 -6.28
N SER A 412 -1.61 -21.46 -7.12
CA SER A 412 -0.98 -20.21 -6.66
C SER A 412 -1.89 -19.42 -5.70
N VAL A 413 -3.20 -19.36 -5.96
CA VAL A 413 -4.18 -18.76 -5.06
C VAL A 413 -4.21 -19.48 -3.70
N LYS A 414 -4.25 -20.81 -3.69
CA LYS A 414 -4.20 -21.59 -2.45
C LYS A 414 -2.90 -21.37 -1.69
N ASN A 415 -1.77 -21.39 -2.37
CA ASN A 415 -0.47 -21.13 -1.76
C ASN A 415 -0.42 -19.72 -1.14
N SER A 416 -0.91 -18.74 -1.84
CA SER A 416 -0.96 -17.34 -1.36
C SER A 416 -1.79 -17.25 -0.07
N ILE A 417 -2.96 -17.86 -0.04
CA ILE A 417 -3.84 -17.86 1.13
C ILE A 417 -3.25 -18.68 2.29
N ALA A 418 -2.75 -19.89 2.04
CA ALA A 418 -2.24 -20.76 3.09
C ALA A 418 -0.93 -20.25 3.72
N GLN A 419 0.00 -19.75 2.89
CA GLN A 419 1.37 -19.49 3.31
C GLN A 419 1.63 -18.02 3.68
N ILE A 420 0.82 -17.09 3.20
CA ILE A 420 1.05 -15.65 3.39
C ILE A 420 -0.02 -15.01 4.26
N ALA A 421 -1.31 -15.28 4.01
CA ALA A 421 -2.41 -14.66 4.75
C ALA A 421 -2.34 -14.81 6.28
N PRO A 422 -1.86 -15.94 6.84
CA PRO A 422 -1.71 -16.08 8.29
C PRO A 422 -0.93 -14.95 8.97
N HIS A 423 0.03 -14.37 8.28
CA HIS A 423 0.92 -13.33 8.82
C HIS A 423 0.37 -11.91 8.68
N LEU A 424 -0.81 -11.72 8.09
CA LEU A 424 -1.33 -10.42 7.68
C LEU A 424 -2.61 -9.99 8.43
N SER A 425 -3.18 -10.83 9.28
CA SER A 425 -4.35 -10.45 10.07
C SER A 425 -3.98 -9.54 11.24
N LEU A 426 -4.74 -8.45 11.45
CA LEU A 426 -4.55 -7.56 12.60
C LEU A 426 -4.74 -8.28 13.94
N ILE A 427 -5.55 -9.33 13.99
CA ILE A 427 -5.73 -10.15 15.21
C ILE A 427 -4.43 -10.87 15.55
N HIS A 428 -3.66 -11.25 14.53
CA HIS A 428 -2.36 -11.89 14.73
C HIS A 428 -1.31 -10.91 15.30
N ILE A 429 -1.39 -9.64 14.92
CA ILE A 429 -0.50 -8.58 15.38
C ILE A 429 -0.93 -8.03 16.73
#